data_b8fd70473dffad15174839c37a4bbd22
#
_entry.id   b8fd70473dffad15174839c37a4bbd22
#
_cell.length_a   1.000
_cell.length_b   1.000
_cell.length_c   1.000
_cell.angle_alpha   90.00
_cell.angle_beta   90.00
_cell.angle_gamma   90.00
#
_symmetry.space_group_name_H-M   'P 1'
#
loop_
_entity.id
_entity.type
_entity.pdbx_description
1 polymer ?
#
loop_
_entity_poly.entity_id
_entity_poly.type
_entity_poly.pdbx_seq_one_letter_code
_entity_poly.pdbx_strand_id
1 'polypeptide(L)'
;MLKNVLTRLGVATAVLATSFLVSNCQSDIKIDAPAPASSSASARLATGEQYVPGEVLIQFSKGLSVLSRLPILKLIEGTIAETIYTKTMERAGLTDGVLLVRTTKQMEQVLQLLENLPGVDFVEPNFIYTHQATSNDPYYTNGSLWGMYGATTSPANQYGSRAGNAWAANKIGSSSVYVGIIDEGFMTTHPDLSANAWVNPYETVNGQDDDGNGYIDDVNGWDFAANNASVYDGTSDDHGTHVAGTIGAKGGNGIGVAGVCWNVKMISLKFLGASGGSTANAIKAIDYLTDLKVRHGLNIVASNNSWGGGGFSQALQNAITRANNANILFIAAAGNGGSDGVGDNNDATPNYPSNYTNANVIAVASITSTGAKSGFSNYGATTVDIGAPGSGIYSTLPYTGSTPAYGSYSGTSMATPHVTGAAALYKSINPSATAAQVKAAILNAGIATPSLSGKCVTGDRLNVSTF
;
A
#
# COMPACT_ATOMS: atom_id res chain seq x y z
N MET A 1 0.28 -38.45 72.89
CA MET A 1 1.53 -39.08 73.48
C MET A 1 2.73 -38.32 73.00
N LEU A 2 3.32 -37.64 73.90
CA LEU A 2 4.75 -37.55 74.21
C LEU A 2 5.62 -36.99 73.06
N LYS A 3 6.34 -36.05 73.28
CA LYS A 3 7.16 -35.24 74.22
C LYS A 3 8.30 -34.59 73.43
N ASN A 4 8.35 -33.29 73.54
CA ASN A 4 9.52 -32.48 73.88
C ASN A 4 10.94 -33.00 73.50
N VAL A 5 11.73 -32.07 72.89
CA VAL A 5 12.94 -31.53 73.63
C VAL A 5 13.34 -30.19 72.93
N LEU A 6 13.45 -29.17 73.79
CA LEU A 6 14.11 -27.89 73.51
C LEU A 6 15.65 -28.10 73.50
N THR A 7 16.35 -27.32 72.68
CA THR A 7 17.65 -26.81 73.10
C THR A 7 17.88 -25.40 72.55
N ARG A 8 18.12 -24.48 73.44
CA ARG A 8 18.54 -23.08 73.22
C ARG A 8 20.05 -23.03 72.97
N LEU A 9 20.45 -22.09 72.11
CA LEU A 9 21.72 -21.30 72.20
C LEU A 9 21.60 -20.33 71.02
N GLY A 10 21.76 -19.07 71.11
CA GLY A 10 22.63 -18.19 71.85
C GLY A 10 22.71 -16.97 70.89
N VAL A 11 22.23 -15.83 71.34
CA VAL A 11 22.25 -14.52 70.68
C VAL A 11 23.68 -14.03 70.51
N ALA A 12 24.06 -13.59 69.31
CA ALA A 12 25.14 -12.64 69.12
C ALA A 12 24.65 -11.60 68.05
N THR A 13 24.29 -10.45 68.58
CA THR A 13 23.97 -9.25 67.83
C THR A 13 25.27 -8.63 67.32
N ALA A 14 25.47 -8.67 65.98
CA ALA A 14 26.48 -7.84 65.34
C ALA A 14 25.79 -6.74 64.61
N VAL A 15 25.82 -5.51 65.10
CA VAL A 15 25.40 -4.28 64.43
C VAL A 15 26.51 -3.95 63.45
N LEU A 16 26.24 -4.18 62.16
CA LEU A 16 27.04 -3.63 61.06
C LEU A 16 26.41 -2.30 60.60
N ALA A 17 27.08 -1.22 60.96
CA ALA A 17 26.79 0.10 60.40
C ALA A 17 27.27 0.13 58.94
N THR A 18 26.39 0.02 57.99
CA THR A 18 26.66 0.27 56.58
C THR A 18 26.57 1.76 56.32
N SER A 19 27.70 2.40 56.21
CA SER A 19 27.87 3.76 55.69
C SER A 19 27.52 3.72 54.20
N PHE A 20 26.41 4.31 53.82
CA PHE A 20 26.11 4.61 52.40
C PHE A 20 27.05 5.74 51.96
N LEU A 21 28.12 5.38 51.28
CA LEU A 21 28.84 6.29 50.40
C LEU A 21 27.96 6.52 49.17
N VAL A 22 27.31 7.68 49.13
CA VAL A 22 26.71 8.19 47.90
C VAL A 22 27.86 8.58 46.98
N SER A 23 28.26 7.65 46.11
CA SER A 23 29.18 7.93 45.02
C SER A 23 28.38 8.74 43.98
N ASN A 24 28.66 10.04 43.92
CA ASN A 24 28.19 10.89 42.80
C ASN A 24 28.90 10.39 41.53
N CYS A 25 28.26 9.47 40.79
CA CYS A 25 28.67 9.17 39.44
C CYS A 25 28.24 10.34 38.56
N GLN A 26 29.05 11.39 38.52
CA GLN A 26 29.09 12.26 37.33
C GLN A 26 29.81 11.44 36.26
N SER A 27 29.03 10.71 35.44
CA SER A 27 29.54 10.20 34.20
C SER A 27 29.74 11.39 33.30
N ASP A 28 30.96 11.83 33.12
CA ASP A 28 31.36 12.66 32.00
C ASP A 28 30.97 11.89 30.72
N ILE A 29 29.85 12.27 30.09
CA ILE A 29 29.51 11.78 28.77
C ILE A 29 30.57 12.37 27.84
N LYS A 30 31.63 11.63 27.56
CA LYS A 30 32.49 11.89 26.42
C LYS A 30 31.62 11.65 25.19
N ILE A 31 31.18 12.71 24.58
CA ILE A 31 30.62 12.67 23.20
C ILE A 31 31.84 12.45 22.32
N ASP A 32 32.13 11.18 21.98
CA ASP A 32 33.10 10.87 20.95
C ASP A 32 32.65 11.57 19.66
N ALA A 33 33.57 12.17 18.94
CA ALA A 33 33.30 12.74 17.64
C ALA A 33 32.64 11.66 16.76
N PRO A 34 31.56 11.97 16.01
CA PRO A 34 30.92 10.99 15.18
C PRO A 34 31.94 10.35 14.25
N ALA A 35 31.89 9.03 14.12
CA ALA A 35 32.69 8.30 13.15
C ALA A 35 32.49 8.94 11.76
N PRO A 36 33.53 9.04 10.92
CA PRO A 36 33.38 9.65 9.60
C PRO A 36 32.26 8.96 8.86
N ALA A 37 31.33 9.75 8.30
CA ALA A 37 30.20 9.24 7.54
C ALA A 37 30.71 8.32 6.42
N SER A 38 30.15 7.14 6.29
CA SER A 38 30.59 6.10 5.35
C SER A 38 30.39 6.45 3.88
N SER A 39 29.76 7.60 3.58
CA SER A 39 29.56 8.14 2.22
C SER A 39 29.46 9.65 2.25
N SER A 40 29.96 10.33 1.21
CA SER A 40 29.80 11.77 1.03
C SER A 40 28.34 12.15 0.79
N ALA A 41 28.01 13.43 1.01
CA ALA A 41 26.66 13.95 0.73
C ALA A 41 26.32 13.80 -0.77
N SER A 42 27.30 14.01 -1.67
CA SER A 42 27.15 13.77 -3.11
C SER A 42 26.80 12.31 -3.44
N ALA A 43 27.42 11.34 -2.73
CA ALA A 43 27.10 9.92 -2.92
C ALA A 43 25.68 9.57 -2.47
N ARG A 44 25.17 10.22 -1.41
CA ARG A 44 23.78 10.03 -0.96
C ARG A 44 22.76 10.59 -1.95
N LEU A 45 23.01 11.74 -2.56
CA LEU A 45 22.17 12.25 -3.66
C LEU A 45 22.13 11.28 -4.85
N ALA A 46 23.25 10.66 -5.17
CA ALA A 46 23.32 9.65 -6.24
C ALA A 46 22.49 8.39 -5.91
N THR A 47 22.22 8.10 -4.64
CA THR A 47 21.32 7.00 -4.18
C THR A 47 19.84 7.38 -4.16
N GLY A 48 19.49 8.65 -4.45
CA GLY A 48 18.11 9.11 -4.54
C GLY A 48 17.46 9.42 -3.19
N GLU A 49 18.24 9.72 -2.15
CA GLU A 49 17.70 10.20 -0.87
C GLU A 49 16.96 11.54 -1.04
N GLN A 50 15.81 11.69 -0.37
CA GLN A 50 15.00 12.91 -0.45
C GLN A 50 15.55 14.01 0.47
N TYR A 51 15.53 15.24 0.00
CA TYR A 51 15.93 16.43 0.75
C TYR A 51 15.04 17.64 0.42
N VAL A 52 15.05 18.64 1.28
CA VAL A 52 14.31 19.90 1.05
C VAL A 52 14.97 20.67 -0.08
N PRO A 53 14.28 20.91 -1.22
CA PRO A 53 14.86 21.63 -2.33
C PRO A 53 15.39 23.02 -1.95
N GLY A 54 16.62 23.32 -2.33
CA GLY A 54 17.23 24.61 -2.07
C GLY A 54 17.67 24.83 -0.61
N GLU A 55 17.68 23.83 0.25
CA GLU A 55 18.15 23.91 1.62
C GLU A 55 19.36 23.02 1.87
N VAL A 56 20.42 23.60 2.44
CA VAL A 56 21.70 22.93 2.74
C VAL A 56 22.12 23.24 4.18
N LEU A 57 22.63 22.24 4.88
CA LEU A 57 23.24 22.37 6.19
C LEU A 57 24.75 22.56 6.06
N ILE A 58 25.30 23.58 6.69
CA ILE A 58 26.74 23.91 6.63
C ILE A 58 27.25 24.10 8.06
N GLN A 59 28.32 23.39 8.39
CA GLN A 59 29.13 23.70 9.59
C GLN A 59 30.46 24.26 9.15
N PHE A 60 30.81 25.42 9.69
CA PHE A 60 32.11 26.04 9.48
C PHE A 60 33.10 25.63 10.55
N SER A 61 34.36 25.59 10.19
CA SER A 61 35.45 25.28 11.10
C SER A 61 35.50 26.27 12.28
N LYS A 62 35.75 25.72 13.47
CA LYS A 62 35.79 26.48 14.72
C LYS A 62 36.72 27.68 14.61
N GLY A 63 36.16 28.84 14.97
CA GLY A 63 36.93 30.11 14.97
C GLY A 63 36.97 30.81 13.62
N LEU A 64 36.33 30.30 12.58
CA LEU A 64 36.22 31.02 11.31
C LEU A 64 35.34 32.26 11.49
N SER A 65 35.87 33.44 11.25
CA SER A 65 35.16 34.71 11.44
C SER A 65 33.93 34.81 10.53
N VAL A 66 32.91 35.54 10.97
CA VAL A 66 31.73 35.83 10.15
C VAL A 66 32.10 36.43 8.79
N LEU A 67 33.08 37.33 8.76
CA LEU A 67 33.55 37.93 7.52
C LEU A 67 34.18 36.92 6.54
N SER A 68 34.83 35.89 7.08
CA SER A 68 35.41 34.80 6.28
C SER A 68 34.39 33.82 5.73
N ARG A 69 33.19 33.75 6.31
CA ARG A 69 32.05 32.90 5.87
C ARG A 69 31.31 33.54 4.68
N LEU A 70 31.27 34.87 4.61
CA LEU A 70 30.53 35.61 3.57
C LEU A 70 30.92 35.23 2.11
N PRO A 71 32.23 35.14 1.75
CA PRO A 71 32.62 34.71 0.42
C PRO A 71 32.14 33.27 0.10
N ILE A 72 32.18 32.38 1.09
CA ILE A 72 31.78 30.97 0.91
C ILE A 72 30.23 30.90 0.65
N LEU A 73 29.45 31.61 1.43
CA LEU A 73 27.99 31.70 1.22
C LEU A 73 27.68 32.33 -0.16
N LYS A 74 28.47 33.32 -0.60
CA LYS A 74 28.27 33.93 -1.90
C LYS A 74 28.55 32.98 -3.07
N LEU A 75 29.49 31.99 -2.94
CA LEU A 75 29.72 30.98 -3.95
C LEU A 75 28.47 30.17 -4.30
N ILE A 76 27.63 29.95 -3.31
CA ILE A 76 26.41 29.17 -3.48
C ILE A 76 25.14 30.06 -3.55
N GLU A 77 25.30 31.37 -3.66
CA GLU A 77 24.17 32.34 -3.58
C GLU A 77 23.31 32.11 -2.32
N GLY A 78 23.99 31.75 -1.22
CA GLY A 78 23.36 31.28 0.01
C GLY A 78 22.90 32.40 0.91
N THR A 79 21.70 32.26 1.45
CA THR A 79 21.14 33.11 2.52
C THR A 79 20.90 32.25 3.75
N ILE A 80 21.44 32.68 4.91
CA ILE A 80 21.20 31.97 6.17
C ILE A 80 19.73 32.07 6.53
N ALA A 81 19.04 30.92 6.59
CA ALA A 81 17.66 30.83 7.01
C ALA A 81 17.56 30.65 8.54
N GLU A 82 18.46 29.86 9.12
CA GLU A 82 18.47 29.55 10.55
C GLU A 82 19.88 29.21 11.01
N THR A 83 20.20 29.49 12.28
CA THR A 83 21.37 28.97 12.96
C THR A 83 20.91 27.96 13.99
N ILE A 84 21.17 26.68 13.75
CA ILE A 84 20.85 25.59 14.65
C ILE A 84 21.92 25.56 15.75
N TYR A 85 21.58 26.12 16.92
CA TYR A 85 22.49 26.18 18.08
C TYR A 85 21.74 25.79 19.34
N THR A 86 22.02 24.62 19.87
CA THR A 86 21.33 24.04 21.01
C THR A 86 22.18 24.14 22.30
N LYS A 87 21.52 24.07 23.44
CA LYS A 87 22.23 24.02 24.74
C LYS A 87 23.17 22.82 24.86
N THR A 88 22.89 21.74 24.14
CA THR A 88 23.78 20.56 24.07
C THR A 88 25.03 20.88 23.27
N MET A 89 24.89 21.58 22.14
CA MET A 89 26.02 22.05 21.34
C MET A 89 26.92 23.00 22.15
N GLU A 90 26.32 23.94 22.88
CA GLU A 90 27.03 24.86 23.76
C GLU A 90 27.85 24.11 24.82
N ARG A 91 27.25 23.13 25.49
CA ARG A 91 27.91 22.29 26.49
C ARG A 91 29.02 21.42 25.91
N ALA A 92 28.88 20.99 24.65
CA ALA A 92 29.92 20.26 23.91
C ALA A 92 31.05 21.15 23.40
N GLY A 93 31.03 22.48 23.67
CA GLY A 93 32.05 23.42 23.25
C GLY A 93 31.97 23.82 21.78
N LEU A 94 30.85 23.55 21.11
CA LEU A 94 30.56 24.10 19.78
C LEU A 94 30.12 25.55 19.94
N THR A 95 30.79 26.46 19.24
CA THR A 95 30.57 27.91 19.41
C THR A 95 29.71 28.51 18.32
N ASP A 96 29.61 27.83 17.17
CA ASP A 96 29.08 28.41 15.95
C ASP A 96 27.80 27.71 15.41
N GLY A 97 27.51 26.50 15.93
CA GLY A 97 26.34 25.73 15.50
C GLY A 97 26.42 25.27 14.04
N VAL A 98 25.27 24.83 13.51
CA VAL A 98 25.10 24.45 12.11
C VAL A 98 24.19 25.46 11.42
N LEU A 99 24.56 25.94 10.26
CA LEU A 99 23.75 26.89 9.50
C LEU A 99 22.81 26.15 8.54
N LEU A 100 21.53 26.45 8.61
CA LEU A 100 20.57 26.14 7.54
C LEU A 100 20.62 27.30 6.54
N VAL A 101 21.05 26.99 5.32
CA VAL A 101 21.25 28.00 4.26
C VAL A 101 20.32 27.69 3.09
N ARG A 102 19.61 28.71 2.60
CA ARG A 102 18.82 28.62 1.37
C ARG A 102 19.66 29.07 0.18
N THR A 103 19.53 28.35 -0.93
CA THR A 103 20.24 28.61 -2.17
C THR A 103 19.35 28.36 -3.38
N THR A 104 19.62 29.09 -4.47
CA THR A 104 18.98 28.88 -5.77
C THR A 104 19.74 27.89 -6.66
N LYS A 105 20.97 27.51 -6.26
CA LYS A 105 21.79 26.56 -7.03
C LYS A 105 21.30 25.12 -6.86
N GLN A 106 21.59 24.30 -7.86
CA GLN A 106 21.34 22.86 -7.78
C GLN A 106 22.19 22.23 -6.67
N MET A 107 21.60 21.30 -5.90
CA MET A 107 22.25 20.73 -4.72
C MET A 107 23.58 20.07 -5.04
N GLU A 108 23.70 19.34 -6.17
CA GLU A 108 24.93 18.72 -6.61
C GLU A 108 26.07 19.76 -6.80
N GLN A 109 25.74 20.92 -7.35
CA GLN A 109 26.69 22.01 -7.51
C GLN A 109 27.14 22.61 -6.19
N VAL A 110 26.20 22.76 -5.24
CA VAL A 110 26.50 23.25 -3.88
C VAL A 110 27.48 22.33 -3.18
N LEU A 111 27.22 21.03 -3.20
CA LEU A 111 28.08 20.03 -2.57
C LEU A 111 29.47 20.00 -3.23
N GLN A 112 29.56 20.00 -4.57
CA GLN A 112 30.84 20.05 -5.30
C GLN A 112 31.66 21.29 -4.97
N LEU A 113 31.02 22.43 -4.75
CA LEU A 113 31.71 23.69 -4.43
C LEU A 113 32.20 23.72 -2.97
N LEU A 114 31.54 23.10 -2.04
CA LEU A 114 31.78 23.28 -0.62
C LEU A 114 32.37 22.06 0.11
N GLU A 115 32.16 20.83 -0.38
CA GLU A 115 32.48 19.58 0.34
C GLU A 115 33.96 19.46 0.79
N ASN A 116 34.88 20.11 0.12
CA ASN A 116 36.32 20.10 0.48
C ASN A 116 36.91 21.51 0.59
N LEU A 117 36.04 22.51 0.76
CA LEU A 117 36.49 23.89 0.81
C LEU A 117 37.12 24.19 2.17
N PRO A 118 38.36 24.76 2.25
CA PRO A 118 38.97 25.16 3.48
C PRO A 118 38.07 26.08 4.32
N GLY A 119 37.86 25.73 5.58
CA GLY A 119 36.97 26.46 6.51
C GLY A 119 35.54 25.91 6.55
N VAL A 120 35.21 24.88 5.78
CA VAL A 120 33.94 24.11 5.88
C VAL A 120 34.26 22.75 6.50
N ASP A 121 33.65 22.43 7.64
CA ASP A 121 33.82 21.14 8.31
C ASP A 121 32.95 20.08 7.64
N PHE A 122 31.71 20.44 7.32
CA PHE A 122 30.83 19.63 6.48
C PHE A 122 29.78 20.51 5.78
N VAL A 123 29.27 19.96 4.69
CA VAL A 123 28.10 20.44 3.94
C VAL A 123 27.26 19.23 3.57
N GLU A 124 25.95 19.32 3.79
CA GLU A 124 25.03 18.24 3.43
C GLU A 124 23.63 18.79 3.12
N PRO A 125 22.83 18.09 2.30
CA PRO A 125 21.44 18.46 2.08
C PRO A 125 20.65 18.43 3.38
N ASN A 126 19.61 19.27 3.51
CA ASN A 126 18.61 19.13 4.54
C ASN A 126 17.72 17.93 4.20
N PHE A 127 18.12 16.71 4.64
CA PHE A 127 17.43 15.47 4.32
C PHE A 127 16.06 15.40 4.96
N ILE A 128 15.10 14.82 4.23
CA ILE A 128 13.75 14.56 4.72
C ILE A 128 13.72 13.18 5.35
N TYR A 129 13.38 13.11 6.63
CA TYR A 129 13.10 11.86 7.33
C TYR A 129 11.59 11.62 7.35
N THR A 130 11.16 10.47 6.86
CA THR A 130 9.75 10.06 6.87
C THR A 130 9.54 8.92 7.86
N HIS A 131 8.33 8.82 8.42
CA HIS A 131 7.93 7.62 9.14
C HIS A 131 7.90 6.44 8.15
N GLN A 132 8.60 5.36 8.47
CA GLN A 132 8.47 4.11 7.73
C GLN A 132 7.19 3.42 8.20
N ALA A 133 6.13 3.50 7.40
CA ALA A 133 4.91 2.77 7.65
C ALA A 133 5.16 1.28 7.36
N THR A 134 5.33 0.49 8.42
CA THR A 134 5.33 -0.97 8.33
C THR A 134 4.01 -1.46 8.91
N SER A 135 3.36 -2.43 8.27
CA SER A 135 2.16 -3.04 8.83
C SER A 135 2.51 -3.75 10.14
N ASN A 136 1.71 -3.47 11.19
CA ASN A 136 1.75 -4.16 12.48
C ASN A 136 0.66 -5.22 12.57
N ASP A 137 -0.04 -5.49 11.46
CA ASP A 137 -1.17 -6.42 11.42
C ASP A 137 -0.67 -7.87 11.56
N PRO A 138 -1.34 -8.71 12.37
CA PRO A 138 -0.83 -10.03 12.74
C PRO A 138 -0.48 -10.93 11.56
N TYR A 139 -1.31 -10.94 10.51
CA TYR A 139 -1.06 -11.79 9.33
C TYR A 139 -0.02 -11.22 8.37
N TYR A 140 0.31 -9.93 8.48
CA TYR A 140 1.49 -9.40 7.83
C TYR A 140 2.76 -9.81 8.57
N THR A 141 2.80 -9.62 9.89
CA THR A 141 3.99 -9.86 10.70
C THR A 141 4.36 -11.34 10.83
N ASN A 142 3.38 -12.25 10.75
CA ASN A 142 3.60 -13.70 10.86
C ASN A 142 3.97 -14.41 9.55
N GLY A 143 4.01 -13.70 8.41
CA GLY A 143 4.39 -14.28 7.12
C GLY A 143 3.24 -14.70 6.20
N SER A 144 1.99 -14.63 6.63
CA SER A 144 0.83 -15.10 5.84
C SER A 144 0.55 -14.25 4.59
N LEU A 145 0.85 -12.95 4.61
CA LEU A 145 0.56 -12.01 3.53
C LEU A 145 1.68 -11.96 2.47
N TRP A 146 2.15 -13.11 1.98
CA TRP A 146 3.26 -13.15 1.03
C TRP A 146 3.05 -12.26 -0.22
N GLY A 147 1.80 -12.10 -0.65
CA GLY A 147 1.43 -11.28 -1.80
C GLY A 147 1.75 -9.79 -1.62
N MET A 148 1.89 -9.32 -0.39
CA MET A 148 2.20 -7.92 -0.06
C MET A 148 3.70 -7.65 0.08
N TYR A 149 4.54 -8.69 0.17
CA TYR A 149 5.96 -8.53 0.43
C TYR A 149 6.78 -8.15 -0.80
N GLY A 150 8.00 -7.76 -0.54
CA GLY A 150 9.08 -7.58 -1.50
C GLY A 150 10.35 -8.27 -1.02
N ALA A 151 11.42 -8.21 -1.82
CA ALA A 151 12.70 -8.82 -1.45
C ALA A 151 13.35 -8.20 -0.20
N THR A 152 13.01 -6.95 0.12
CA THR A 152 13.58 -6.17 1.23
C THR A 152 12.60 -5.90 2.36
N THR A 153 11.37 -6.43 2.31
CA THR A 153 10.42 -6.36 3.43
C THR A 153 10.78 -7.38 4.52
N SER A 154 10.19 -7.25 5.71
CA SER A 154 10.29 -8.25 6.78
C SER A 154 8.87 -8.52 7.31
N PRO A 155 8.32 -9.74 7.06
CA PRO A 155 8.87 -10.86 6.27
C PRO A 155 9.10 -10.52 4.79
N ALA A 156 9.94 -11.32 4.08
CA ALA A 156 10.31 -11.08 2.70
C ALA A 156 9.72 -12.13 1.74
N ASN A 157 9.31 -11.68 0.57
CA ASN A 157 9.07 -12.54 -0.59
C ASN A 157 9.32 -11.73 -1.87
N GLN A 158 10.30 -12.14 -2.66
CA GLN A 158 10.68 -11.41 -3.87
C GLN A 158 9.58 -11.39 -4.95
N TYR A 159 8.62 -12.32 -4.90
CA TYR A 159 7.55 -12.49 -5.89
C TYR A 159 6.22 -11.85 -5.51
N GLY A 160 6.13 -11.23 -4.33
CA GLY A 160 4.96 -10.43 -3.96
C GLY A 160 4.87 -9.11 -4.75
N SER A 161 3.78 -8.39 -4.52
CA SER A 161 3.47 -7.11 -5.19
C SER A 161 4.38 -5.94 -4.75
N ARG A 162 5.19 -6.12 -3.72
CA ARG A 162 5.99 -5.08 -3.06
C ARG A 162 5.17 -3.96 -2.42
N ALA A 163 3.93 -4.24 -2.04
CA ALA A 163 3.10 -3.27 -1.32
C ALA A 163 3.76 -2.81 -0.01
N GLY A 164 4.40 -3.73 0.74
CA GLY A 164 5.17 -3.40 1.95
C GLY A 164 6.29 -2.38 1.71
N ASN A 165 6.92 -2.37 0.53
CA ASN A 165 7.90 -1.35 0.17
C ASN A 165 7.25 0.01 -0.11
N ALA A 166 6.08 0.02 -0.76
CA ALA A 166 5.32 1.25 -0.99
C ALA A 166 4.86 1.86 0.34
N TRP A 167 4.36 1.03 1.26
CA TRP A 167 3.95 1.48 2.59
C TRP A 167 5.12 2.07 3.39
N ALA A 168 6.30 1.43 3.34
CA ALA A 168 7.53 1.96 3.95
C ALA A 168 7.91 3.34 3.42
N ALA A 169 7.54 3.67 2.18
CA ALA A 169 7.66 5.00 1.60
C ALA A 169 6.42 5.90 1.88
N ASN A 170 5.60 5.53 2.87
CA ASN A 170 4.35 6.23 3.25
C ASN A 170 3.30 6.32 2.13
N LYS A 171 3.36 5.43 1.14
CA LYS A 171 2.37 5.33 0.07
C LYS A 171 1.31 4.32 0.50
N ILE A 172 0.29 4.80 1.20
CA ILE A 172 -0.76 3.99 1.85
C ILE A 172 -2.16 4.22 1.29
N GLY A 173 -2.30 5.02 0.24
CA GLY A 173 -3.58 5.33 -0.38
C GLY A 173 -4.27 6.59 0.15
N SER A 174 -5.49 6.84 -0.32
CA SER A 174 -6.31 7.97 0.09
C SER A 174 -7.80 7.61 0.08
N SER A 175 -8.53 8.01 1.12
CA SER A 175 -10.00 7.86 1.19
C SER A 175 -10.76 8.70 0.16
N SER A 176 -10.06 9.54 -0.61
CA SER A 176 -10.64 10.27 -1.75
C SER A 176 -10.63 9.45 -3.06
N VAL A 177 -10.07 8.23 -3.05
CA VAL A 177 -10.05 7.31 -4.19
C VAL A 177 -11.05 6.20 -3.95
N TYR A 178 -11.80 5.83 -4.98
CA TYR A 178 -12.87 4.84 -4.92
C TYR A 178 -12.62 3.71 -5.91
N VAL A 179 -13.04 2.50 -5.53
CA VAL A 179 -13.09 1.32 -6.39
C VAL A 179 -14.43 0.62 -6.24
N GLY A 180 -14.97 0.08 -7.33
CA GLY A 180 -16.15 -0.80 -7.30
C GLY A 180 -15.72 -2.26 -7.18
N ILE A 181 -16.37 -3.02 -6.33
CA ILE A 181 -16.20 -4.48 -6.23
C ILE A 181 -17.46 -5.13 -6.82
N ILE A 182 -17.35 -5.57 -8.07
CA ILE A 182 -18.43 -6.25 -8.79
C ILE A 182 -18.27 -7.74 -8.55
N ASP A 183 -19.01 -8.29 -7.56
CA ASP A 183 -18.80 -9.63 -7.05
C ASP A 183 -20.10 -10.15 -6.38
N GLU A 184 -20.00 -11.03 -5.39
CA GLU A 184 -21.13 -11.52 -4.58
C GLU A 184 -21.46 -10.60 -3.39
N GLY A 185 -20.84 -9.43 -3.29
CA GLY A 185 -20.91 -8.54 -2.15
C GLY A 185 -19.80 -8.78 -1.14
N PHE A 186 -19.69 -7.94 -0.12
CA PHE A 186 -18.73 -8.13 0.96
C PHE A 186 -19.26 -7.63 2.30
N MET A 187 -18.77 -8.21 3.39
CA MET A 187 -19.14 -7.84 4.76
C MET A 187 -18.61 -6.44 5.10
N THR A 188 -19.41 -5.41 4.87
CA THR A 188 -19.03 -3.99 5.10
C THR A 188 -18.73 -3.68 6.57
N THR A 189 -19.25 -4.48 7.50
CA THR A 189 -19.03 -4.34 8.95
C THR A 189 -17.80 -5.10 9.46
N HIS A 190 -17.08 -5.83 8.59
CA HIS A 190 -15.84 -6.51 9.00
C HIS A 190 -14.82 -5.50 9.55
N PRO A 191 -14.17 -5.72 10.72
CA PRO A 191 -13.29 -4.75 11.37
C PRO A 191 -12.17 -4.22 10.47
N ASP A 192 -11.60 -5.06 9.60
CA ASP A 192 -10.57 -4.64 8.64
C ASP A 192 -11.13 -3.95 7.39
N LEU A 193 -12.43 -3.99 7.15
CA LEU A 193 -13.05 -3.41 5.95
C LEU A 193 -13.89 -2.17 6.24
N SER A 194 -14.50 -2.07 7.42
CA SER A 194 -15.52 -1.07 7.75
C SER A 194 -15.05 0.37 7.58
N ALA A 195 -13.78 0.66 7.88
CA ALA A 195 -13.21 1.99 7.67
C ALA A 195 -13.11 2.39 6.18
N ASN A 196 -13.03 1.40 5.30
CA ASN A 196 -12.87 1.56 3.85
C ASN A 196 -14.13 1.18 3.07
N ALA A 197 -15.15 0.59 3.70
CA ALA A 197 -16.46 0.45 3.09
C ALA A 197 -17.02 1.84 2.75
N TRP A 198 -17.51 1.97 1.51
CA TRP A 198 -18.16 3.21 1.09
C TRP A 198 -19.51 3.37 1.77
N VAL A 199 -19.81 4.59 2.13
CA VAL A 199 -21.14 5.01 2.57
C VAL A 199 -21.58 6.10 1.62
N ASN A 200 -22.73 5.92 0.96
CA ASN A 200 -23.30 6.87 0.03
C ASN A 200 -23.70 8.16 0.77
N PRO A 201 -23.02 9.28 0.51
CA PRO A 201 -23.38 10.54 1.18
C PRO A 201 -24.62 11.21 0.58
N TYR A 202 -25.15 10.67 -0.50
CA TYR A 202 -26.29 11.21 -1.23
C TYR A 202 -27.60 10.47 -0.90
N GLU A 203 -27.51 9.40 -0.09
CA GLU A 203 -28.63 8.58 0.36
C GLU A 203 -28.85 8.64 1.87
N THR A 204 -30.12 8.63 2.26
CA THR A 204 -30.56 8.51 3.65
C THR A 204 -31.52 7.34 3.76
N VAL A 205 -31.35 6.45 4.76
CA VAL A 205 -32.25 5.30 4.93
C VAL A 205 -33.65 5.78 5.31
N ASN A 206 -34.51 5.98 4.32
CA ASN A 206 -35.86 6.54 4.49
C ASN A 206 -36.92 5.89 3.58
N GLY A 207 -36.50 4.90 2.77
CA GLY A 207 -37.38 4.20 1.81
C GLY A 207 -37.62 4.99 0.52
N GLN A 208 -36.78 5.99 0.23
CA GLN A 208 -36.82 6.79 -1.00
C GLN A 208 -35.46 6.75 -1.70
N ASP A 209 -35.45 7.00 -2.98
CA ASP A 209 -34.26 7.21 -3.79
C ASP A 209 -33.97 8.72 -3.73
N ASP A 210 -33.08 9.12 -2.80
CA ASP A 210 -32.80 10.54 -2.53
C ASP A 210 -31.92 11.18 -3.59
N ASP A 211 -31.07 10.40 -4.28
CA ASP A 211 -30.17 10.90 -5.31
C ASP A 211 -30.71 10.70 -6.75
N GLY A 212 -31.85 10.03 -6.91
CA GLY A 212 -32.53 9.85 -8.19
C GLY A 212 -31.79 8.91 -9.14
N ASN A 213 -31.06 7.93 -8.60
CA ASN A 213 -30.30 6.97 -9.39
C ASN A 213 -31.10 5.72 -9.78
N GLY A 214 -32.29 5.55 -9.22
CA GLY A 214 -33.17 4.40 -9.41
C GLY A 214 -32.97 3.27 -8.39
N TYR A 215 -32.16 3.49 -7.35
CA TYR A 215 -31.82 2.52 -6.32
C TYR A 215 -32.12 3.09 -4.91
N ILE A 216 -33.15 2.57 -4.26
CA ILE A 216 -33.65 3.08 -2.97
C ILE A 216 -32.71 2.64 -1.84
N ASP A 217 -32.27 3.59 -0.99
CA ASP A 217 -31.46 3.33 0.21
C ASP A 217 -30.13 2.59 -0.10
N ASP A 218 -29.46 2.86 -1.21
CA ASP A 218 -28.23 2.20 -1.67
C ASP A 218 -26.96 2.65 -0.91
N VAL A 219 -27.04 2.62 0.42
CA VAL A 219 -26.05 3.21 1.34
C VAL A 219 -24.63 2.66 1.17
N ASN A 220 -24.47 1.38 0.85
CA ASN A 220 -23.14 0.78 0.62
C ASN A 220 -22.92 0.28 -0.81
N GLY A 221 -23.85 0.60 -1.70
CA GLY A 221 -23.97 0.07 -3.04
C GLY A 221 -25.28 -0.68 -3.23
N TRP A 222 -25.32 -1.66 -4.15
CA TRP A 222 -26.56 -2.33 -4.50
C TRP A 222 -26.38 -3.82 -4.76
N ASP A 223 -27.39 -4.62 -4.39
CA ASP A 223 -27.53 -6.01 -4.81
C ASP A 223 -28.38 -6.10 -6.09
N PHE A 224 -27.72 -6.28 -7.22
CA PHE A 224 -28.36 -6.45 -8.54
C PHE A 224 -28.92 -7.87 -8.72
N ALA A 225 -28.47 -8.86 -7.93
CA ALA A 225 -28.99 -10.23 -7.99
C ALA A 225 -30.37 -10.33 -7.37
N ALA A 226 -30.56 -9.76 -6.19
CA ALA A 226 -31.84 -9.72 -5.47
C ALA A 226 -32.64 -8.42 -5.71
N ASN A 227 -32.00 -7.40 -6.35
CA ASN A 227 -32.57 -6.08 -6.61
C ASN A 227 -33.02 -5.36 -5.32
N ASN A 228 -32.10 -5.20 -4.39
CA ASN A 228 -32.29 -4.50 -3.11
C ASN A 228 -30.98 -3.89 -2.58
N ALA A 229 -31.06 -3.13 -1.49
CA ALA A 229 -29.90 -2.47 -0.84
C ALA A 229 -29.06 -3.39 0.03
N SER A 230 -29.35 -4.68 0.18
CA SER A 230 -28.60 -5.62 1.01
C SER A 230 -27.36 -6.12 0.24
N VAL A 231 -26.24 -5.43 0.40
CA VAL A 231 -25.00 -5.75 -0.30
C VAL A 231 -24.20 -6.91 0.33
N TYR A 232 -24.72 -7.52 1.36
CA TYR A 232 -24.15 -8.66 2.07
C TYR A 232 -25.26 -9.50 2.69
N ASP A 233 -25.37 -10.77 2.29
CA ASP A 233 -26.48 -11.65 2.67
C ASP A 233 -26.08 -12.75 3.66
N GLY A 234 -24.82 -12.78 4.07
CA GLY A 234 -24.32 -13.77 5.03
C GLY A 234 -22.97 -14.36 4.66
N THR A 235 -22.59 -15.42 5.38
CA THR A 235 -21.23 -16.00 5.27
C THR A 235 -20.93 -16.68 3.93
N SER A 236 -21.91 -16.84 3.07
CA SER A 236 -21.72 -17.31 1.69
C SER A 236 -21.17 -16.23 0.74
N ASP A 237 -21.19 -14.95 1.16
CA ASP A 237 -20.54 -13.84 0.42
C ASP A 237 -19.06 -13.74 0.81
N ASP A 238 -18.36 -14.89 0.77
CA ASP A 238 -16.99 -15.03 1.26
C ASP A 238 -15.96 -14.61 0.21
N HIS A 239 -16.22 -14.87 -1.05
CA HIS A 239 -15.33 -14.52 -2.15
C HIS A 239 -15.18 -12.99 -2.29
N GLY A 240 -16.26 -12.24 -2.35
CA GLY A 240 -16.23 -10.78 -2.43
C GLY A 240 -15.63 -10.14 -1.18
N THR A 241 -15.86 -10.73 0.01
CA THR A 241 -15.22 -10.29 1.25
C THR A 241 -13.70 -10.51 1.22
N HIS A 242 -13.23 -11.65 0.67
CA HIS A 242 -11.82 -11.94 0.49
C HIS A 242 -11.16 -10.98 -0.51
N VAL A 243 -11.81 -10.72 -1.62
CA VAL A 243 -11.41 -9.73 -2.63
C VAL A 243 -11.27 -8.34 -2.04
N ALA A 244 -12.28 -7.88 -1.26
CA ALA A 244 -12.25 -6.57 -0.60
C ALA A 244 -11.04 -6.41 0.32
N GLY A 245 -10.71 -7.44 1.12
CA GLY A 245 -9.55 -7.42 2.00
C GLY A 245 -8.23 -7.31 1.26
N THR A 246 -8.09 -7.99 0.14
CA THR A 246 -6.88 -7.90 -0.69
C THR A 246 -6.70 -6.51 -1.32
N ILE A 247 -7.79 -5.86 -1.75
CA ILE A 247 -7.75 -4.49 -2.28
C ILE A 247 -7.38 -3.51 -1.18
N GLY A 248 -8.15 -3.52 -0.07
CA GLY A 248 -8.21 -2.41 0.84
C GLY A 248 -8.57 -2.74 2.28
N ALA A 249 -8.14 -3.91 2.82
CA ALA A 249 -8.15 -4.07 4.27
C ALA A 249 -7.31 -2.97 4.91
N LYS A 250 -7.79 -2.44 6.04
CA LYS A 250 -7.15 -1.32 6.75
C LYS A 250 -5.84 -1.78 7.37
N GLY A 251 -4.72 -1.42 6.72
CA GLY A 251 -3.41 -1.75 7.25
C GLY A 251 -2.96 -0.83 8.38
N GLY A 252 -2.05 -1.34 9.23
CA GLY A 252 -1.47 -0.60 10.33
C GLY A 252 -2.41 -0.39 11.52
N ASN A 253 -3.50 -1.14 11.61
CA ASN A 253 -4.50 -1.06 12.69
C ASN A 253 -4.27 -2.10 13.80
N GLY A 254 -3.30 -3.01 13.64
CA GLY A 254 -2.93 -4.03 14.62
C GLY A 254 -3.86 -5.24 14.66
N ILE A 255 -4.75 -5.38 13.67
CA ILE A 255 -5.66 -6.52 13.55
C ILE A 255 -5.57 -7.13 12.15
N GLY A 256 -5.83 -8.45 12.03
CA GLY A 256 -6.04 -9.17 10.79
C GLY A 256 -4.98 -8.97 9.72
N VAL A 257 -5.41 -8.43 8.58
CA VAL A 257 -4.65 -8.32 7.34
C VAL A 257 -4.49 -6.86 6.89
N ALA A 258 -3.61 -6.63 5.91
CA ALA A 258 -3.47 -5.35 5.23
C ALA A 258 -3.69 -5.53 3.73
N GLY A 259 -4.56 -4.72 3.12
CA GLY A 259 -4.75 -4.65 1.67
C GLY A 259 -3.65 -3.85 0.98
N VAL A 260 -3.54 -3.96 -0.34
CA VAL A 260 -2.54 -3.20 -1.12
C VAL A 260 -2.66 -1.70 -0.87
N CYS A 261 -3.89 -1.18 -0.75
CA CYS A 261 -4.20 0.23 -0.55
C CYS A 261 -4.95 0.42 0.78
N TRP A 262 -4.26 0.82 1.84
CA TRP A 262 -4.82 0.92 3.20
C TRP A 262 -5.94 1.96 3.36
N ASN A 263 -5.93 2.99 2.52
CA ASN A 263 -6.93 4.04 2.51
C ASN A 263 -7.53 4.11 1.10
N VAL A 264 -8.74 3.58 0.96
CA VAL A 264 -9.52 3.58 -0.27
C VAL A 264 -10.99 3.47 0.12
N LYS A 265 -11.92 3.89 -0.70
CA LYS A 265 -13.34 3.60 -0.50
C LYS A 265 -13.80 2.52 -1.47
N MET A 266 -14.38 1.45 -0.92
CA MET A 266 -14.85 0.26 -1.66
C MET A 266 -16.37 0.26 -1.73
N ILE A 267 -16.91 0.31 -2.97
CA ILE A 267 -18.35 0.29 -3.27
C ILE A 267 -18.74 -1.16 -3.57
N SER A 268 -19.71 -1.69 -2.84
CA SER A 268 -20.19 -3.07 -3.04
C SER A 268 -21.22 -3.12 -4.16
N LEU A 269 -20.96 -3.92 -5.18
CA LEU A 269 -21.80 -4.09 -6.37
C LEU A 269 -22.10 -5.59 -6.53
N LYS A 270 -23.04 -6.07 -5.69
CA LYS A 270 -23.39 -7.48 -5.64
C LYS A 270 -24.23 -7.86 -6.86
N PHE A 271 -23.66 -8.71 -7.73
CA PHE A 271 -24.42 -9.23 -8.89
C PHE A 271 -24.41 -10.75 -8.95
N LEU A 272 -23.52 -11.39 -8.17
CA LEU A 272 -23.47 -12.83 -8.00
C LEU A 272 -24.32 -13.23 -6.79
N GLY A 273 -25.30 -14.09 -7.00
CA GLY A 273 -26.03 -14.77 -5.93
C GLY A 273 -25.62 -16.25 -5.88
N ALA A 274 -26.33 -17.05 -5.08
CA ALA A 274 -26.05 -18.48 -4.91
C ALA A 274 -26.01 -19.33 -6.20
N SER A 275 -26.65 -18.84 -7.27
CA SER A 275 -26.67 -19.49 -8.59
C SER A 275 -25.77 -18.82 -9.62
N GLY A 276 -24.84 -17.97 -9.18
CA GLY A 276 -24.03 -17.13 -10.05
C GLY A 276 -24.73 -15.82 -10.44
N GLY A 277 -24.19 -15.10 -11.43
CA GLY A 277 -24.71 -13.81 -11.90
C GLY A 277 -25.11 -13.83 -13.37
N SER A 278 -26.01 -12.93 -13.74
CA SER A 278 -26.40 -12.74 -15.14
C SER A 278 -25.63 -11.58 -15.79
N THR A 279 -25.44 -11.67 -17.11
CA THR A 279 -24.90 -10.56 -17.89
C THR A 279 -25.69 -9.27 -17.71
N ALA A 280 -27.02 -9.34 -17.57
CA ALA A 280 -27.86 -8.18 -17.33
C ALA A 280 -27.52 -7.47 -16.00
N ASN A 281 -27.29 -8.24 -14.94
CA ASN A 281 -26.92 -7.70 -13.63
C ASN A 281 -25.49 -7.16 -13.62
N ALA A 282 -24.55 -7.81 -14.32
CA ALA A 282 -23.19 -7.28 -14.49
C ALA A 282 -23.20 -5.91 -15.23
N ILE A 283 -24.02 -5.77 -16.28
CA ILE A 283 -24.18 -4.50 -16.99
C ILE A 283 -24.70 -3.40 -16.05
N LYS A 284 -25.76 -3.71 -15.26
CA LYS A 284 -26.30 -2.75 -14.28
C LYS A 284 -25.26 -2.32 -13.25
N ALA A 285 -24.47 -3.26 -12.73
CA ALA A 285 -23.41 -2.97 -11.77
C ALA A 285 -22.31 -2.06 -12.34
N ILE A 286 -21.90 -2.29 -13.58
CA ILE A 286 -20.92 -1.44 -14.28
C ILE A 286 -21.49 -0.04 -14.53
N ASP A 287 -22.74 0.04 -14.98
CA ASP A 287 -23.40 1.31 -15.27
C ASP A 287 -23.68 2.12 -14.00
N TYR A 288 -24.08 1.48 -12.90
CA TYR A 288 -24.23 2.10 -11.60
C TYR A 288 -22.89 2.76 -11.13
N LEU A 289 -21.79 2.02 -11.20
CA LEU A 289 -20.48 2.56 -10.85
C LEU A 289 -20.06 3.74 -11.75
N THR A 290 -20.39 3.63 -13.04
CA THR A 290 -20.12 4.67 -14.02
C THR A 290 -20.96 5.93 -13.75
N ASP A 291 -22.21 5.76 -13.39
CA ASP A 291 -23.14 6.83 -13.04
C ASP A 291 -22.69 7.60 -11.79
N LEU A 292 -22.31 6.90 -10.73
CA LEU A 292 -21.75 7.52 -9.52
C LEU A 292 -20.56 8.45 -9.85
N LYS A 293 -19.69 8.03 -10.76
CA LYS A 293 -18.58 8.87 -11.18
C LYS A 293 -19.03 10.07 -12.01
N VAL A 294 -19.91 9.87 -12.98
CA VAL A 294 -20.35 10.92 -13.92
C VAL A 294 -21.23 11.94 -13.22
N ARG A 295 -22.16 11.47 -12.38
CA ARG A 295 -23.16 12.31 -11.71
C ARG A 295 -22.56 13.06 -10.53
N HIS A 296 -21.80 12.38 -9.68
CA HIS A 296 -21.31 12.94 -8.43
C HIS A 296 -19.81 13.30 -8.44
N GLY A 297 -19.11 13.04 -9.54
CA GLY A 297 -17.71 13.37 -9.68
C GLY A 297 -16.79 12.52 -8.78
N LEU A 298 -17.25 11.37 -8.28
CA LEU A 298 -16.44 10.51 -7.42
C LEU A 298 -15.16 10.08 -8.14
N ASN A 299 -14.02 10.14 -7.45
CA ASN A 299 -12.74 9.76 -8.02
C ASN A 299 -12.58 8.23 -8.09
N ILE A 300 -13.52 7.57 -8.82
CA ILE A 300 -13.52 6.13 -9.05
C ILE A 300 -12.45 5.80 -10.09
N VAL A 301 -11.47 4.98 -9.71
CA VAL A 301 -10.34 4.62 -10.58
C VAL A 301 -10.56 3.30 -11.32
N ALA A 302 -11.19 2.32 -10.69
CA ALA A 302 -11.34 0.98 -11.24
C ALA A 302 -12.56 0.24 -10.69
N SER A 303 -13.03 -0.76 -11.47
CA SER A 303 -13.81 -1.89 -10.97
C SER A 303 -12.94 -3.13 -10.85
N ASN A 304 -13.12 -3.91 -9.78
CA ASN A 304 -12.60 -5.26 -9.63
C ASN A 304 -13.63 -6.26 -10.13
N ASN A 305 -13.22 -7.15 -11.03
CA ASN A 305 -14.07 -8.13 -11.68
C ASN A 305 -13.44 -9.52 -11.57
N SER A 306 -13.56 -10.11 -10.39
CA SER A 306 -13.01 -11.44 -10.06
C SER A 306 -13.96 -12.58 -10.45
N TRP A 307 -14.53 -12.50 -11.64
CA TRP A 307 -15.52 -13.43 -12.20
C TRP A 307 -15.32 -13.66 -13.70
N GLY A 308 -15.93 -14.72 -14.23
CA GLY A 308 -15.84 -15.05 -15.65
C GLY A 308 -16.61 -16.32 -16.00
N GLY A 309 -16.43 -16.81 -17.23
CA GLY A 309 -17.03 -18.06 -17.71
C GLY A 309 -18.24 -17.88 -18.63
N GLY A 310 -18.65 -16.63 -18.89
CA GLY A 310 -19.67 -16.32 -19.91
C GLY A 310 -19.11 -16.33 -21.33
N GLY A 311 -20.02 -16.31 -22.32
CA GLY A 311 -19.68 -16.05 -23.72
C GLY A 311 -19.50 -14.56 -24.00
N PHE A 312 -19.08 -14.23 -25.22
CA PHE A 312 -19.06 -12.85 -25.70
C PHE A 312 -20.45 -12.21 -25.64
N SER A 313 -20.53 -11.03 -25.06
CA SER A 313 -21.74 -10.21 -25.04
C SER A 313 -21.43 -8.79 -25.51
N GLN A 314 -22.03 -8.38 -26.61
CA GLN A 314 -21.90 -7.00 -27.10
C GLN A 314 -22.44 -5.97 -26.11
N ALA A 315 -23.51 -6.31 -25.39
CA ALA A 315 -24.13 -5.42 -24.41
C ALA A 315 -23.18 -5.19 -23.21
N LEU A 316 -22.49 -6.25 -22.74
CA LEU A 316 -21.49 -6.13 -21.69
C LEU A 316 -20.26 -5.33 -22.16
N GLN A 317 -19.77 -5.58 -23.37
CA GLN A 317 -18.70 -4.79 -23.97
C GLN A 317 -19.06 -3.30 -24.05
N ASN A 318 -20.31 -2.99 -24.40
CA ASN A 318 -20.79 -1.61 -24.44
C ASN A 318 -20.83 -0.95 -23.05
N ALA A 319 -21.17 -1.69 -21.98
CA ALA A 319 -21.09 -1.20 -20.61
C ALA A 319 -19.63 -0.91 -20.22
N ILE A 320 -18.70 -1.80 -20.53
CA ILE A 320 -17.26 -1.60 -20.31
C ILE A 320 -16.76 -0.38 -21.11
N THR A 321 -17.29 -0.15 -22.31
CA THR A 321 -16.98 1.06 -23.12
C THR A 321 -17.46 2.33 -22.43
N ARG A 322 -18.64 2.33 -21.81
CA ARG A 322 -19.13 3.49 -21.03
C ARG A 322 -18.23 3.78 -19.83
N ALA A 323 -17.82 2.75 -19.11
CA ALA A 323 -16.84 2.87 -18.00
C ALA A 323 -15.49 3.41 -18.51
N ASN A 324 -15.00 2.94 -19.66
CA ASN A 324 -13.78 3.47 -20.30
C ASN A 324 -13.90 4.97 -20.61
N ASN A 325 -15.00 5.39 -21.17
CA ASN A 325 -15.25 6.80 -21.50
C ASN A 325 -15.34 7.68 -20.25
N ALA A 326 -15.73 7.08 -19.11
CA ALA A 326 -15.70 7.72 -17.80
C ALA A 326 -14.35 7.61 -17.09
N ASN A 327 -13.27 7.12 -17.73
CA ASN A 327 -11.97 6.91 -17.13
C ASN A 327 -12.01 5.96 -15.91
N ILE A 328 -12.72 4.83 -16.02
CA ILE A 328 -12.74 3.75 -15.03
C ILE A 328 -12.04 2.54 -15.64
N LEU A 329 -11.00 2.01 -14.99
CA LEU A 329 -10.37 0.74 -15.37
C LEU A 329 -11.32 -0.42 -15.05
N PHE A 330 -11.28 -1.44 -15.89
CA PHE A 330 -11.98 -2.70 -15.72
C PHE A 330 -10.93 -3.80 -15.52
N ILE A 331 -10.69 -4.18 -14.27
CA ILE A 331 -9.63 -5.14 -13.92
C ILE A 331 -10.27 -6.51 -13.74
N ALA A 332 -9.87 -7.49 -14.56
CA ALA A 332 -10.55 -8.77 -14.72
C ALA A 332 -9.64 -9.96 -14.47
N ALA A 333 -10.18 -11.00 -13.85
CA ALA A 333 -9.53 -12.28 -13.66
C ALA A 333 -9.38 -13.02 -15.01
N ALA A 334 -8.17 -13.51 -15.33
CA ALA A 334 -7.90 -14.20 -16.58
C ALA A 334 -8.66 -15.54 -16.74
N GLY A 335 -9.08 -16.16 -15.62
CA GLY A 335 -9.74 -17.46 -15.56
C GLY A 335 -8.86 -18.53 -14.91
N ASN A 336 -9.49 -19.64 -14.49
CA ASN A 336 -8.86 -20.68 -13.67
C ASN A 336 -8.86 -22.07 -14.33
N GLY A 337 -8.85 -22.14 -15.66
CA GLY A 337 -8.88 -23.39 -16.41
C GLY A 337 -10.15 -24.21 -16.16
N GLY A 338 -11.02 -24.30 -17.03
CA GLY A 338 -12.32 -25.00 -16.98
C GLY A 338 -12.50 -26.14 -15.95
N SER A 339 -13.05 -27.24 -16.35
CA SER A 339 -13.37 -28.37 -15.45
C SER A 339 -12.15 -29.24 -15.06
N ASP A 340 -11.03 -29.12 -15.76
CA ASP A 340 -9.79 -29.88 -15.46
C ASP A 340 -8.85 -29.13 -14.51
N GLY A 341 -9.14 -27.85 -14.19
CA GLY A 341 -8.32 -27.02 -13.29
C GLY A 341 -6.94 -26.67 -13.85
N VAL A 342 -6.72 -26.86 -15.18
CA VAL A 342 -5.49 -26.49 -15.87
C VAL A 342 -5.70 -25.23 -16.69
N GLY A 343 -4.86 -24.24 -16.46
CA GLY A 343 -5.04 -22.92 -17.08
C GLY A 343 -4.98 -22.95 -18.61
N ASP A 344 -6.01 -22.35 -19.22
CA ASP A 344 -6.20 -22.29 -20.66
C ASP A 344 -5.44 -21.13 -21.31
N ASN A 345 -5.17 -21.27 -22.62
CA ASN A 345 -4.63 -20.18 -23.42
C ASN A 345 -5.76 -19.29 -23.95
N ASN A 346 -5.94 -18.12 -23.37
CA ASN A 346 -6.96 -17.14 -23.74
C ASN A 346 -6.76 -16.54 -25.16
N ASP A 347 -5.56 -16.67 -25.75
CA ASP A 347 -5.33 -16.29 -27.15
C ASP A 347 -5.99 -17.29 -28.11
N ALA A 348 -6.19 -18.54 -27.68
CA ALA A 348 -6.83 -19.60 -28.47
C ALA A 348 -8.32 -19.78 -28.11
N THR A 349 -8.63 -19.74 -26.81
CA THR A 349 -9.99 -19.92 -26.27
C THR A 349 -10.33 -18.72 -25.38
N PRO A 350 -11.01 -17.71 -25.93
CA PRO A 350 -11.33 -16.50 -25.18
C PRO A 350 -12.14 -16.76 -23.91
N ASN A 351 -11.73 -16.12 -22.81
CA ASN A 351 -12.45 -16.12 -21.53
C ASN A 351 -13.00 -14.72 -21.26
N TYR A 352 -14.31 -14.59 -21.11
CA TYR A 352 -14.93 -13.30 -20.81
C TYR A 352 -15.31 -13.16 -19.36
N PRO A 353 -15.09 -11.91 -18.79
CA PRO A 353 -14.87 -10.62 -19.46
C PRO A 353 -13.39 -10.27 -19.75
N SER A 354 -12.41 -11.07 -19.35
CA SER A 354 -10.98 -10.69 -19.49
C SER A 354 -10.51 -10.51 -20.94
N ASN A 355 -11.17 -11.14 -21.91
CA ASN A 355 -10.83 -11.03 -23.34
C ASN A 355 -11.52 -9.88 -24.07
N TYR A 356 -12.25 -8.98 -23.40
CA TYR A 356 -12.70 -7.76 -24.08
C TYR A 356 -11.52 -6.86 -24.43
N THR A 357 -11.54 -6.32 -25.65
CA THR A 357 -10.44 -5.51 -26.22
C THR A 357 -10.53 -4.02 -25.88
N ASN A 358 -11.41 -3.65 -24.94
CA ASN A 358 -11.54 -2.27 -24.49
C ASN A 358 -10.24 -1.78 -23.84
N ALA A 359 -9.84 -0.55 -24.14
CA ALA A 359 -8.53 0.00 -23.69
C ALA A 359 -8.38 0.05 -22.16
N ASN A 360 -9.47 0.11 -21.40
CA ASN A 360 -9.50 0.13 -19.94
C ASN A 360 -9.47 -1.25 -19.29
N VAL A 361 -9.51 -2.34 -20.04
CA VAL A 361 -9.41 -3.71 -19.49
C VAL A 361 -7.97 -4.00 -19.11
N ILE A 362 -7.77 -4.59 -17.91
CA ILE A 362 -6.53 -5.22 -17.49
C ILE A 362 -6.87 -6.65 -17.08
N ALA A 363 -6.40 -7.62 -17.87
CA ALA A 363 -6.57 -9.04 -17.58
C ALA A 363 -5.39 -9.55 -16.74
N VAL A 364 -5.68 -10.26 -15.63
CA VAL A 364 -4.70 -10.60 -14.61
C VAL A 364 -4.56 -12.11 -14.45
N ALA A 365 -3.34 -12.61 -14.67
CA ALA A 365 -2.94 -14.00 -14.38
C ALA A 365 -2.49 -14.18 -12.92
N SER A 366 -2.55 -15.41 -12.43
CA SER A 366 -2.12 -15.77 -11.07
C SER A 366 -0.70 -16.35 -11.05
N ILE A 367 0.10 -15.90 -10.06
CA ILE A 367 1.38 -16.53 -9.69
C ILE A 367 1.36 -17.06 -8.26
N THR A 368 2.29 -17.98 -7.99
CA THR A 368 2.57 -18.55 -6.66
C THR A 368 3.61 -17.73 -5.91
N SER A 369 3.78 -18.01 -4.62
CA SER A 369 4.83 -17.42 -3.77
C SER A 369 6.26 -17.76 -4.20
N THR A 370 6.44 -18.70 -5.11
CA THR A 370 7.73 -19.08 -5.71
C THR A 370 7.97 -18.43 -7.08
N GLY A 371 7.02 -17.60 -7.56
CA GLY A 371 7.08 -16.91 -8.84
C GLY A 371 6.69 -17.77 -10.04
N ALA A 372 6.22 -19.00 -9.83
CA ALA A 372 5.65 -19.81 -10.89
C ALA A 372 4.26 -19.28 -11.29
N LYS A 373 3.90 -19.32 -12.59
CA LYS A 373 2.50 -19.19 -13.01
C LYS A 373 1.69 -20.28 -12.33
N SER A 374 0.59 -19.93 -11.67
CA SER A 374 -0.28 -20.93 -11.03
C SER A 374 -0.79 -21.94 -12.05
N GLY A 375 -0.82 -23.24 -11.69
CA GLY A 375 -1.21 -24.31 -12.61
C GLY A 375 -2.58 -24.10 -13.22
N PHE A 376 -3.51 -23.63 -12.42
CA PHE A 376 -4.88 -23.31 -12.84
C PHE A 376 -5.01 -22.00 -13.64
N SER A 377 -4.04 -21.08 -13.55
CA SER A 377 -4.19 -19.75 -14.15
C SER A 377 -4.24 -19.80 -15.66
N ASN A 378 -5.31 -19.25 -16.23
CA ASN A 378 -5.34 -18.91 -17.64
C ASN A 378 -4.23 -17.91 -17.97
N TYR A 379 -3.84 -17.91 -19.23
CA TYR A 379 -2.74 -17.12 -19.76
C TYR A 379 -3.02 -16.73 -21.24
N GLY A 380 -2.29 -15.75 -21.74
CA GLY A 380 -2.35 -15.38 -23.15
C GLY A 380 -1.32 -14.30 -23.44
N ALA A 381 -0.42 -14.55 -24.39
CA ALA A 381 0.65 -13.63 -24.74
C ALA A 381 0.15 -12.28 -25.29
N THR A 382 -1.10 -12.24 -25.76
CA THR A 382 -1.74 -11.05 -26.35
C THR A 382 -3.02 -10.60 -25.63
N THR A 383 -3.60 -11.46 -24.78
CA THR A 383 -4.92 -11.24 -24.17
C THR A 383 -4.90 -11.12 -22.66
N VAL A 384 -3.80 -11.49 -22.00
CA VAL A 384 -3.61 -11.31 -20.55
C VAL A 384 -2.50 -10.30 -20.31
N ASP A 385 -2.76 -9.24 -19.59
CA ASP A 385 -1.84 -8.10 -19.48
C ASP A 385 -0.65 -8.36 -18.55
N ILE A 386 -0.89 -8.88 -17.32
CA ILE A 386 0.10 -8.96 -16.25
C ILE A 386 -0.20 -10.12 -15.30
N GLY A 387 0.81 -10.62 -14.58
CA GLY A 387 0.62 -11.55 -13.46
C GLY A 387 0.62 -10.85 -12.10
N ALA A 388 -0.11 -11.41 -11.13
CA ALA A 388 -0.11 -10.92 -9.75
C ALA A 388 -0.22 -12.10 -8.75
N PRO A 389 0.12 -11.91 -7.46
CA PRO A 389 -0.05 -12.93 -6.44
C PRO A 389 -1.48 -13.46 -6.39
N GLY A 390 -1.69 -14.78 -6.57
CA GLY A 390 -3.03 -15.35 -6.63
C GLY A 390 -3.15 -16.77 -6.06
N SER A 391 -2.05 -17.43 -5.65
CA SER A 391 -2.10 -18.73 -4.97
C SER A 391 -1.78 -18.60 -3.49
N GLY A 392 -2.63 -19.16 -2.62
CA GLY A 392 -2.44 -19.10 -1.18
C GLY A 392 -2.48 -17.66 -0.65
N ILE A 393 -3.44 -16.88 -1.10
CA ILE A 393 -3.63 -15.48 -0.69
C ILE A 393 -4.51 -15.44 0.55
N TYR A 394 -3.97 -14.87 1.62
CA TYR A 394 -4.65 -14.72 2.89
C TYR A 394 -5.36 -13.36 2.95
N SER A 395 -6.65 -13.35 3.32
CA SER A 395 -7.47 -12.14 3.34
C SER A 395 -8.66 -12.28 4.30
N THR A 396 -9.52 -11.25 4.38
CA THR A 396 -10.73 -11.22 5.20
C THR A 396 -11.77 -12.23 4.72
N LEU A 397 -12.48 -12.83 5.67
CA LEU A 397 -13.65 -13.67 5.42
C LEU A 397 -14.83 -13.19 6.26
N PRO A 398 -16.07 -13.40 5.81
CA PRO A 398 -17.22 -13.12 6.64
C PRO A 398 -17.27 -14.06 7.85
N TYR A 399 -17.91 -13.61 8.91
CA TYR A 399 -17.99 -14.36 10.16
C TYR A 399 -19.34 -14.14 10.86
N THR A 400 -19.66 -15.07 11.76
CA THR A 400 -20.77 -14.93 12.72
C THR A 400 -20.20 -14.85 14.14
N GLY A 401 -20.90 -14.14 15.03
CA GLY A 401 -20.42 -13.94 16.40
C GLY A 401 -19.43 -12.77 16.53
N SER A 402 -18.45 -12.88 17.43
CA SER A 402 -17.57 -11.75 17.82
C SER A 402 -16.12 -11.84 17.30
N THR A 403 -15.73 -12.96 16.67
CA THR A 403 -14.35 -13.18 16.23
C THR A 403 -14.25 -13.01 14.73
N PRO A 404 -13.54 -11.98 14.24
CA PRO A 404 -13.31 -11.79 12.81
C PRO A 404 -12.61 -12.98 12.16
N ALA A 405 -13.03 -13.35 10.96
CA ALA A 405 -12.48 -14.47 10.22
C ALA A 405 -11.55 -14.03 9.09
N TYR A 406 -10.55 -14.86 8.83
CA TYR A 406 -9.57 -14.68 7.79
C TYR A 406 -9.20 -16.05 7.21
N GLY A 407 -8.84 -16.11 5.93
CA GLY A 407 -8.51 -17.38 5.30
C GLY A 407 -7.73 -17.24 4.01
N SER A 408 -7.29 -18.39 3.50
CA SER A 408 -6.43 -18.47 2.30
C SER A 408 -7.21 -19.00 1.11
N TYR A 409 -7.27 -18.24 0.03
CA TYR A 409 -7.87 -18.63 -1.24
C TYR A 409 -6.83 -18.62 -2.37
N SER A 410 -7.16 -19.32 -3.46
CA SER A 410 -6.32 -19.38 -4.67
C SER A 410 -7.20 -19.19 -5.90
N GLY A 411 -6.77 -18.34 -6.82
CA GLY A 411 -7.47 -18.04 -8.06
C GLY A 411 -6.89 -16.80 -8.74
N THR A 412 -7.17 -16.64 -10.03
CA THR A 412 -7.00 -15.35 -10.69
C THR A 412 -7.89 -14.29 -10.07
N SER A 413 -8.97 -14.72 -9.39
CA SER A 413 -9.83 -13.88 -8.56
C SER A 413 -9.09 -13.21 -7.39
N MET A 414 -8.02 -13.81 -6.85
CA MET A 414 -7.18 -13.26 -5.78
C MET A 414 -6.01 -12.45 -6.34
N ALA A 415 -5.62 -12.70 -7.60
CA ALA A 415 -4.61 -11.90 -8.30
C ALA A 415 -5.18 -10.54 -8.73
N THR A 416 -6.38 -10.50 -9.24
CA THR A 416 -7.10 -9.31 -9.72
C THR A 416 -7.17 -8.18 -8.69
N PRO A 417 -7.57 -8.42 -7.42
CA PRO A 417 -7.65 -7.37 -6.40
C PRO A 417 -6.29 -6.78 -6.02
N HIS A 418 -5.18 -7.49 -6.17
CA HIS A 418 -3.85 -6.88 -6.03
C HIS A 418 -3.64 -5.77 -7.06
N VAL A 419 -4.07 -5.98 -8.31
CA VAL A 419 -3.96 -4.98 -9.38
C VAL A 419 -4.97 -3.84 -9.17
N THR A 420 -6.17 -4.13 -8.66
CA THR A 420 -7.17 -3.10 -8.31
C THR A 420 -6.67 -2.21 -7.16
N GLY A 421 -6.09 -2.80 -6.12
CA GLY A 421 -5.45 -2.06 -5.04
C GLY A 421 -4.27 -1.23 -5.52
N ALA A 422 -3.49 -1.75 -6.48
CA ALA A 422 -2.41 -1.00 -7.14
C ALA A 422 -2.92 0.21 -7.91
N ALA A 423 -4.04 0.08 -8.63
CA ALA A 423 -4.68 1.19 -9.32
C ALA A 423 -5.13 2.29 -8.35
N ALA A 424 -5.74 1.90 -7.22
CA ALA A 424 -6.14 2.82 -6.17
C ALA A 424 -4.93 3.52 -5.53
N LEU A 425 -3.88 2.77 -5.24
CA LEU A 425 -2.64 3.31 -4.67
C LEU A 425 -1.98 4.33 -5.61
N TYR A 426 -1.81 3.98 -6.89
CA TYR A 426 -1.25 4.91 -7.88
C TYR A 426 -2.09 6.18 -8.03
N LYS A 427 -3.42 6.03 -8.11
CA LYS A 427 -4.35 7.16 -8.23
C LYS A 427 -4.31 8.09 -7.02
N SER A 428 -4.05 7.56 -5.83
CA SER A 428 -3.91 8.37 -4.61
C SER A 428 -2.68 9.27 -4.62
N ILE A 429 -1.61 8.81 -5.26
CA ILE A 429 -0.34 9.55 -5.41
C ILE A 429 -0.41 10.52 -6.60
N ASN A 430 -1.14 10.13 -7.64
CA ASN A 430 -1.30 10.87 -8.89
C ASN A 430 -2.79 11.19 -9.16
N PRO A 431 -3.41 12.13 -8.43
CA PRO A 431 -4.86 12.35 -8.45
C PRO A 431 -5.43 12.75 -9.82
N SER A 432 -4.63 13.37 -10.68
CA SER A 432 -5.04 13.78 -12.04
C SER A 432 -4.85 12.68 -13.10
N ALA A 433 -4.24 11.54 -12.76
CA ALA A 433 -3.96 10.49 -13.73
C ALA A 433 -5.25 9.92 -14.35
N THR A 434 -5.28 9.80 -15.67
CA THR A 434 -6.35 9.13 -16.42
C THR A 434 -6.27 7.61 -16.27
N ALA A 435 -7.33 6.88 -16.60
CA ALA A 435 -7.34 5.42 -16.60
C ALA A 435 -6.19 4.85 -17.46
N ALA A 436 -5.94 5.42 -18.64
CA ALA A 436 -4.85 5.00 -19.50
C ALA A 436 -3.47 5.21 -18.86
N GLN A 437 -3.27 6.32 -18.15
CA GLN A 437 -2.02 6.58 -17.41
C GLN A 437 -1.83 5.63 -16.23
N VAL A 438 -2.92 5.33 -15.48
CA VAL A 438 -2.88 4.36 -14.38
C VAL A 438 -2.55 2.95 -14.92
N LYS A 439 -3.21 2.50 -16.02
CA LYS A 439 -2.89 1.23 -16.68
C LYS A 439 -1.43 1.18 -17.11
N ALA A 440 -0.97 2.21 -17.81
CA ALA A 440 0.43 2.29 -18.27
C ALA A 440 1.43 2.25 -17.09
N ALA A 441 1.15 2.94 -15.99
CA ALA A 441 2.00 2.92 -14.81
C ALA A 441 2.10 1.53 -14.18
N ILE A 442 0.97 0.83 -14.04
CA ILE A 442 0.93 -0.54 -13.51
C ILE A 442 1.75 -1.49 -14.39
N LEU A 443 1.53 -1.46 -15.71
CA LEU A 443 2.19 -2.37 -16.63
C LEU A 443 3.69 -2.08 -16.76
N ASN A 444 4.09 -0.79 -16.81
CA ASN A 444 5.49 -0.39 -16.92
C ASN A 444 6.31 -0.59 -15.64
N ALA A 445 5.66 -0.61 -14.47
CA ALA A 445 6.31 -0.88 -13.19
C ALA A 445 6.57 -2.37 -12.95
N GLY A 446 6.03 -3.24 -13.80
CA GLY A 446 6.13 -4.70 -13.68
C GLY A 446 7.57 -5.19 -13.55
N ILE A 447 7.73 -6.37 -12.97
CA ILE A 447 9.04 -7.03 -12.84
C ILE A 447 9.01 -8.32 -13.64
N ALA A 448 9.96 -8.44 -14.58
CA ALA A 448 10.13 -9.62 -15.41
C ALA A 448 10.14 -10.90 -14.56
N THR A 449 9.25 -11.81 -14.91
CA THR A 449 9.07 -13.05 -14.17
C THR A 449 9.13 -14.23 -15.16
N PRO A 450 10.15 -15.10 -15.11
CA PRO A 450 10.40 -16.09 -16.14
C PRO A 450 9.20 -16.98 -16.48
N SER A 451 8.37 -17.32 -15.50
CA SER A 451 7.17 -18.13 -15.69
C SER A 451 6.05 -17.44 -16.48
N LEU A 452 6.09 -16.12 -16.59
CA LEU A 452 5.14 -15.30 -17.33
C LEU A 452 5.61 -14.92 -18.72
N SER A 453 6.85 -15.19 -19.07
CA SER A 453 7.41 -14.93 -20.41
C SER A 453 6.59 -15.68 -21.49
N GLY A 454 6.01 -14.92 -22.44
CA GLY A 454 5.10 -15.45 -23.44
C GLY A 454 3.77 -16.00 -22.89
N LYS A 455 3.42 -15.65 -21.66
CA LYS A 455 2.17 -16.04 -20.98
C LYS A 455 1.28 -14.86 -20.63
N CYS A 456 1.83 -13.65 -20.64
CA CYS A 456 1.08 -12.40 -20.62
C CYS A 456 1.83 -11.35 -21.45
N VAL A 457 1.13 -10.25 -21.80
CA VAL A 457 1.63 -9.17 -22.67
C VAL A 457 2.95 -8.61 -22.18
N THR A 458 3.05 -8.32 -20.89
CA THR A 458 4.28 -7.75 -20.30
C THR A 458 5.36 -8.80 -20.00
N GLY A 459 5.00 -10.05 -19.79
CA GLY A 459 5.90 -11.07 -19.21
C GLY A 459 6.24 -10.80 -17.73
N ASP A 460 5.56 -9.87 -17.09
CA ASP A 460 5.90 -9.32 -15.78
C ASP A 460 4.85 -9.67 -14.71
N ARG A 461 5.29 -9.60 -13.46
CA ARG A 461 4.41 -9.55 -12.31
C ARG A 461 4.23 -8.13 -11.77
N LEU A 462 3.13 -7.90 -11.08
CA LEU A 462 2.79 -6.65 -10.42
C LEU A 462 3.91 -6.17 -9.45
N ASN A 463 4.22 -4.87 -9.53
CA ASN A 463 5.10 -4.17 -8.61
C ASN A 463 4.56 -2.76 -8.33
N VAL A 464 4.34 -2.43 -7.07
CA VAL A 464 3.82 -1.12 -6.65
C VAL A 464 4.85 -0.25 -5.92
N SER A 465 6.07 -0.75 -5.74
CA SER A 465 7.10 -0.04 -4.96
C SER A 465 7.63 1.24 -5.63
N THR A 466 7.46 1.35 -6.94
CA THR A 466 7.99 2.46 -7.75
C THR A 466 6.95 3.53 -8.10
N PHE A 467 5.74 3.43 -7.58
CA PHE A 467 4.64 4.38 -7.82
C PHE A 467 4.92 5.77 -7.27
#